data_9f003a4d5543b85831b0e1f61578983f
#
_entry.id   9f003a4d5543b85831b0e1f61578983f
#
_cell.length_a   1.000
_cell.length_b   1.000
_cell.length_c   1.000
_cell.angle_alpha   90.00
_cell.angle_beta   90.00
_cell.angle_gamma   90.00
#
_symmetry.space_group_name_H-M   'P 1'
#
loop_
_entity.id
_entity.type
_entity.pdbx_description
1 polymer ?
#
loop_
_entity_poly.entity_id
_entity_poly.type
_entity_poly.pdbx_seq_one_letter_code
_entity_poly.pdbx_strand_id
1 'polypeptide(L)'
;MRGAYYKISTLSEEERAKGLITASAGNHAQGVAYAAKIFGVKAVIVMPTTTPLIKVNRTKSYGAEVVLHGDVYDDACAYAMKLAEENGYTFVHPFDDEVVATGQGSIAMEIFKELPTVDIILVPIGGGGLACGVSTLAKLLNP
;
A
#
# COMPACT_ATOMS: atom_id res chain seq x y z
N MET A 1 -4.26 -3.66 -2.09
CA MET A 1 -4.41 -4.47 -0.86
C MET A 1 -3.29 -5.48 -0.69
N ARG A 2 -3.00 -6.33 -1.67
CA ARG A 2 -2.04 -7.46 -1.56
C ARG A 2 -0.65 -7.04 -1.06
N GLY A 3 0.00 -6.07 -1.72
CA GLY A 3 1.34 -5.62 -1.31
C GLY A 3 1.39 -5.03 0.09
N ALA A 4 0.45 -4.17 0.45
CA ALA A 4 0.38 -3.60 1.80
C ALA A 4 0.15 -4.69 2.86
N TYR A 5 -0.75 -5.64 2.60
CA TYR A 5 -0.99 -6.77 3.50
C TYR A 5 0.28 -7.62 3.67
N TYR A 6 0.93 -7.98 2.56
CA TYR A 6 2.15 -8.79 2.60
C TYR A 6 3.26 -8.06 3.37
N LYS A 7 3.52 -6.78 3.08
CA LYS A 7 4.49 -5.98 3.84
C LYS A 7 4.20 -5.99 5.34
N ILE A 8 2.97 -5.72 5.74
CA ILE A 8 2.60 -5.65 7.15
C ILE A 8 2.68 -7.03 7.82
N SER A 9 2.40 -8.11 7.09
CA SER A 9 2.56 -9.48 7.61
C SER A 9 4.02 -9.87 7.88
N THR A 10 4.98 -9.28 7.14
CA THR A 10 6.42 -9.55 7.31
C THR A 10 7.08 -8.69 8.39
N LEU A 11 6.41 -7.65 8.87
CA LEU A 11 6.90 -6.83 9.97
C LEU A 11 6.94 -7.65 11.27
N SER A 12 7.91 -7.39 12.12
CA SER A 12 7.96 -7.93 13.48
C SER A 12 6.78 -7.42 14.32
N GLU A 13 6.47 -8.10 15.41
CA GLU A 13 5.44 -7.63 16.35
C GLU A 13 5.77 -6.26 16.93
N GLU A 14 7.05 -6.01 17.20
CA GLU A 14 7.53 -4.72 17.69
C GLU A 14 7.31 -3.59 16.68
N GLU A 15 7.63 -3.82 15.39
CA GLU A 15 7.40 -2.84 14.33
C GLU A 15 5.92 -2.55 14.13
N ARG A 16 5.06 -3.57 14.21
CA ARG A 16 3.60 -3.40 14.14
C ARG A 16 3.04 -2.66 15.35
N ALA A 17 3.55 -2.96 16.55
CA ALA A 17 3.11 -2.35 17.79
C ALA A 17 3.38 -0.83 17.85
N LYS A 18 4.39 -0.34 17.14
CA LYS A 18 4.66 1.10 16.97
C LYS A 18 3.52 1.83 16.25
N GLY A 19 2.67 1.10 15.56
CA GLY A 19 1.67 1.65 14.64
C GLY A 19 2.23 1.89 13.24
N LEU A 20 1.35 1.96 12.27
CA LEU A 20 1.69 2.08 10.85
C LEU A 20 1.33 3.46 10.34
N ILE A 21 2.12 3.99 9.42
CA ILE A 21 1.79 5.24 8.73
C ILE A 21 2.10 5.14 7.24
N THR A 22 1.30 5.79 6.42
CA THR A 22 1.57 5.94 4.98
C THR A 22 0.96 7.22 4.43
N ALA A 23 1.43 7.67 3.27
CA ALA A 23 0.81 8.71 2.47
C ALA A 23 0.18 8.09 1.23
N SER A 24 -1.13 8.21 1.07
CA SER A 24 -1.84 7.75 -0.12
C SER A 24 -3.31 8.16 -0.10
N ALA A 25 -3.82 8.63 -1.23
CA ALA A 25 -5.26 8.90 -1.43
C ALA A 25 -5.99 7.79 -2.20
N GLY A 26 -5.35 6.64 -2.41
CA GLY A 26 -5.85 5.59 -3.30
C GLY A 26 -5.95 4.20 -2.67
N ASN A 27 -5.68 3.20 -3.51
CA ASN A 27 -5.80 1.78 -3.14
C ASN A 27 -4.81 1.36 -2.04
N HIS A 28 -3.63 1.97 -2.00
CA HIS A 28 -2.63 1.67 -0.97
C HIS A 28 -3.12 2.10 0.42
N ALA A 29 -3.70 3.30 0.54
CA ALA A 29 -4.31 3.78 1.79
C ALA A 29 -5.31 2.78 2.37
N GLN A 30 -6.24 2.31 1.53
CA GLN A 30 -7.22 1.31 1.92
C GLN A 30 -6.57 -0.05 2.25
N GLY A 31 -5.52 -0.42 1.51
CA GLY A 31 -4.76 -1.64 1.75
C GLY A 31 -4.08 -1.65 3.12
N VAL A 32 -3.42 -0.54 3.49
CA VAL A 32 -2.78 -0.39 4.80
C VAL A 32 -3.83 -0.36 5.92
N ALA A 33 -4.89 0.43 5.76
CA ALA A 33 -5.96 0.51 6.74
C ALA A 33 -6.64 -0.86 6.99
N TYR A 34 -6.93 -1.60 5.92
CA TYR A 34 -7.52 -2.93 6.01
C TYR A 34 -6.59 -3.94 6.67
N ALA A 35 -5.32 -3.97 6.27
CA ALA A 35 -4.33 -4.87 6.88
C ALA A 35 -4.13 -4.54 8.37
N ALA A 36 -3.99 -3.26 8.72
CA ALA A 36 -3.89 -2.82 10.11
C ALA A 36 -5.07 -3.30 10.96
N LYS A 37 -6.29 -3.22 10.42
CA LYS A 37 -7.50 -3.76 11.09
C LYS A 37 -7.38 -5.26 11.36
N ILE A 38 -6.89 -6.04 10.39
CA ILE A 38 -6.73 -7.51 10.55
C ILE A 38 -5.69 -7.83 11.62
N PHE A 39 -4.56 -7.12 11.61
CA PHE A 39 -3.48 -7.32 12.60
C PHE A 39 -3.75 -6.64 13.95
N GLY A 40 -4.85 -5.91 14.11
CA GLY A 40 -5.21 -5.23 15.36
C GLY A 40 -4.26 -4.10 15.73
N VAL A 41 -3.66 -3.43 14.74
CA VAL A 41 -2.66 -2.37 14.96
C VAL A 41 -3.18 -1.00 14.49
N LYS A 42 -2.67 0.07 15.10
CA LYS A 42 -3.00 1.45 14.71
C LYS A 42 -2.47 1.73 13.30
N ALA A 43 -3.26 2.44 12.48
CA ALA A 43 -2.80 2.99 11.21
C ALA A 43 -3.19 4.46 11.08
N VAL A 44 -2.23 5.27 10.63
CA VAL A 44 -2.40 6.68 10.28
C VAL A 44 -2.21 6.82 8.78
N ILE A 45 -3.17 7.42 8.10
CA ILE A 45 -3.12 7.61 6.65
C ILE A 45 -3.16 9.09 6.35
N VAL A 46 -2.07 9.61 5.81
CA VAL A 46 -2.01 11.02 5.38
C VAL A 46 -2.47 11.13 3.93
N MET A 47 -3.39 12.02 3.69
CA MET A 47 -3.97 12.27 2.36
C MET A 47 -3.93 13.77 2.04
N PRO A 48 -3.76 14.16 0.76
CA PRO A 48 -3.97 15.55 0.35
C PRO A 48 -5.37 16.05 0.73
N THR A 49 -5.49 17.33 1.02
CA THR A 49 -6.78 18.00 1.35
C THR A 49 -7.78 17.91 0.20
N THR A 50 -7.28 17.80 -1.04
CA THR A 50 -8.06 17.66 -2.27
C THR A 50 -8.64 16.25 -2.47
N THR A 51 -8.37 15.29 -1.55
CA THR A 51 -8.84 13.91 -1.68
C THR A 51 -10.36 13.84 -1.58
N PRO A 52 -11.04 13.17 -2.54
CA PRO A 52 -12.49 13.01 -2.51
C PRO A 52 -12.99 12.36 -1.22
N LEU A 53 -14.04 12.90 -0.61
CA LEU A 53 -14.61 12.43 0.66
C LEU A 53 -14.96 10.94 0.67
N ILE A 54 -15.37 10.38 -0.46
CA ILE A 54 -15.66 8.95 -0.58
C ILE A 54 -14.45 8.09 -0.26
N LYS A 55 -13.24 8.52 -0.68
CA LYS A 55 -11.99 7.79 -0.39
C LYS A 55 -11.57 7.95 1.07
N VAL A 56 -11.72 9.16 1.61
CA VAL A 56 -11.47 9.44 3.03
C VAL A 56 -12.36 8.56 3.92
N ASN A 57 -13.66 8.59 3.67
CA ASN A 57 -14.64 7.84 4.46
C ASN A 57 -14.43 6.33 4.35
N ARG A 58 -14.09 5.83 3.16
CA ARG A 58 -13.80 4.41 2.96
C ARG A 58 -12.56 3.96 3.72
N THR A 59 -11.53 4.79 3.78
CA THR A 59 -10.31 4.49 4.57
C THR A 59 -10.63 4.50 6.07
N LYS A 60 -11.39 5.51 6.54
CA LYS A 60 -11.86 5.57 7.94
C LYS A 60 -12.72 4.38 8.33
N SER A 61 -13.52 3.82 7.42
CA SER A 61 -14.39 2.67 7.71
C SER A 61 -13.61 1.39 8.06
N TYR A 62 -12.32 1.33 7.71
CA TYR A 62 -11.42 0.27 8.16
C TYR A 62 -10.82 0.52 9.56
N GLY A 63 -11.13 1.65 10.20
CA GLY A 63 -10.64 2.00 11.53
C GLY A 63 -9.33 2.79 11.54
N ALA A 64 -8.80 3.20 10.38
CA ALA A 64 -7.61 4.02 10.31
C ALA A 64 -7.91 5.48 10.66
N GLU A 65 -6.95 6.14 11.31
CA GLU A 65 -6.92 7.59 11.46
C GLU A 65 -6.52 8.22 10.12
N VAL A 66 -7.32 9.16 9.61
CA VAL A 66 -7.02 9.89 8.38
C VAL A 66 -6.68 11.34 8.72
N VAL A 67 -5.49 11.76 8.32
CA VAL A 67 -4.99 13.12 8.43
C VAL A 67 -4.97 13.75 7.04
N LEU A 68 -5.62 14.90 6.88
CA LEU A 68 -5.61 15.66 5.63
C LEU A 68 -4.51 16.73 5.73
N HIS A 69 -3.54 16.71 4.82
CA HIS A 69 -2.42 17.64 4.81
C HIS A 69 -1.88 17.90 3.40
N GLY A 70 -1.61 19.17 3.10
CA GLY A 70 -1.10 19.63 1.81
C GLY A 70 -2.11 19.47 0.67
N ASP A 71 -1.74 19.94 -0.50
CA ASP A 71 -2.62 19.93 -1.67
C ASP A 71 -2.28 18.81 -2.65
N VAL A 72 -1.02 18.32 -2.60
CA VAL A 72 -0.50 17.27 -3.47
C VAL A 72 0.07 16.10 -2.67
N TYR A 73 0.38 15.01 -3.37
CA TYR A 73 0.93 13.80 -2.76
C TYR A 73 2.24 14.06 -2.01
N ASP A 74 3.13 14.88 -2.58
CA ASP A 74 4.47 15.13 -2.01
C ASP A 74 4.37 15.83 -0.65
N ASP A 75 3.45 16.77 -0.49
CA ASP A 75 3.19 17.44 0.80
C ASP A 75 2.69 16.43 1.84
N ALA A 76 1.73 15.59 1.45
CA ALA A 76 1.18 14.56 2.33
C ALA A 76 2.27 13.53 2.71
N CYS A 77 3.15 13.18 1.78
CA CYS A 77 4.24 12.24 1.99
C CYS A 77 5.28 12.80 2.95
N ALA A 78 5.73 14.03 2.72
CA ALA A 78 6.68 14.71 3.62
C ALA A 78 6.14 14.82 5.05
N TYR A 79 4.86 15.15 5.19
CA TYR A 79 4.21 15.22 6.49
C TYR A 79 4.06 13.85 7.15
N ALA A 80 3.75 12.80 6.39
CA ALA A 80 3.69 11.44 6.91
C ALA A 80 5.05 10.96 7.42
N MET A 81 6.14 11.27 6.71
CA MET A 81 7.51 10.95 7.14
C MET A 81 7.88 11.69 8.44
N LYS A 82 7.52 12.98 8.54
CA LYS A 82 7.70 13.74 9.78
C LYS A 82 6.96 13.11 10.96
N LEU A 83 5.69 12.75 10.77
CA LEU A 83 4.91 12.08 11.83
C LEU A 83 5.48 10.71 12.19
N ALA A 84 6.05 9.98 11.20
CA ALA A 84 6.72 8.72 11.45
C ALA A 84 7.91 8.87 12.40
N GLU A 85 8.76 9.88 12.17
CA GLU A 85 9.91 10.19 13.04
C GLU A 85 9.47 10.63 14.43
N GLU A 86 8.54 11.59 14.52
CA GLU A 86 8.08 12.15 15.78
C GLU A 86 7.38 11.14 16.71
N ASN A 87 6.66 10.18 16.13
CA ASN A 87 5.85 9.21 16.88
C ASN A 87 6.41 7.78 16.83
N GLY A 88 7.48 7.55 16.09
CA GLY A 88 8.09 6.24 15.93
C GLY A 88 7.27 5.25 15.10
N TYR A 89 6.33 5.72 14.26
CA TYR A 89 5.52 4.84 13.41
C TYR A 89 6.34 4.14 12.34
N THR A 90 5.96 2.92 12.01
CA THR A 90 6.51 2.18 10.88
C THR A 90 5.89 2.69 9.58
N PHE A 91 6.72 3.28 8.71
CA PHE A 91 6.27 3.79 7.41
C PHE A 91 6.11 2.66 6.40
N VAL A 92 4.93 2.59 5.75
CA VAL A 92 4.64 1.60 4.70
C VAL A 92 4.57 2.31 3.35
N HIS A 93 5.65 2.21 2.57
CA HIS A 93 5.76 2.94 1.30
C HIS A 93 4.77 2.41 0.25
N PRO A 94 4.08 3.28 -0.53
CA PRO A 94 3.03 2.86 -1.47
C PRO A 94 3.54 2.10 -2.70
N PHE A 95 4.79 2.28 -3.14
CA PHE A 95 5.33 1.70 -4.36
C PHE A 95 6.85 1.47 -4.35
N ASP A 96 7.64 2.25 -3.63
CA ASP A 96 9.10 2.09 -3.54
C ASP A 96 9.45 1.21 -2.33
N ASP A 97 9.01 -0.03 -2.36
CA ASP A 97 9.24 -1.07 -1.35
C ASP A 97 9.14 -2.44 -2.02
N GLU A 98 10.25 -3.19 -2.02
CA GLU A 98 10.35 -4.49 -2.68
C GLU A 98 9.35 -5.50 -2.12
N VAL A 99 9.06 -5.46 -0.82
CA VAL A 99 8.11 -6.38 -0.18
C VAL A 99 6.69 -6.04 -0.61
N VAL A 100 6.34 -4.75 -0.72
CA VAL A 100 5.05 -4.30 -1.27
C VAL A 100 4.92 -4.75 -2.73
N ALA A 101 5.95 -4.54 -3.56
CA ALA A 101 5.95 -4.97 -4.95
C ALA A 101 5.83 -6.50 -5.08
N THR A 102 6.54 -7.26 -4.25
CA THR A 102 6.47 -8.74 -4.20
C THR A 102 5.04 -9.20 -3.93
N GLY A 103 4.34 -8.60 -2.96
CA GLY A 103 2.94 -8.92 -2.69
C GLY A 103 2.00 -8.66 -3.88
N GLN A 104 2.32 -7.66 -4.73
CA GLN A 104 1.57 -7.40 -5.96
C GLN A 104 1.79 -8.48 -7.03
N GLY A 105 2.95 -9.14 -7.02
CA GLY A 105 3.26 -10.25 -7.94
C GLY A 105 2.27 -11.41 -7.85
N SER A 106 1.61 -11.62 -6.71
CA SER A 106 0.56 -12.63 -6.55
C SER A 106 -0.57 -12.52 -7.59
N ILE A 107 -0.75 -11.33 -8.20
CA ILE A 107 -1.71 -11.11 -9.29
C ILE A 107 -1.29 -11.90 -10.53
N ALA A 108 -0.01 -11.83 -10.92
CA ALA A 108 0.49 -12.59 -12.06
C ALA A 108 0.37 -14.10 -11.82
N MET A 109 0.66 -14.58 -10.61
CA MET A 109 0.50 -15.98 -10.26
C MET A 109 -0.95 -16.47 -10.45
N GLU A 110 -1.93 -15.70 -10.01
CA GLU A 110 -3.34 -16.04 -10.17
C GLU A 110 -3.77 -15.97 -11.66
N ILE A 111 -3.28 -14.98 -12.42
CA ILE A 111 -3.56 -14.86 -13.85
C ILE A 111 -3.06 -16.11 -14.59
N PHE A 112 -1.80 -16.51 -14.40
CA PHE A 112 -1.25 -17.71 -15.08
C PHE A 112 -1.87 -19.01 -14.61
N LYS A 113 -2.38 -19.06 -13.38
CA LYS A 113 -3.14 -20.21 -12.90
C LYS A 113 -4.49 -20.36 -13.62
N GLU A 114 -5.20 -19.26 -13.87
CA GLU A 114 -6.51 -19.25 -14.53
C GLU A 114 -6.38 -19.23 -16.06
N LEU A 115 -5.36 -18.57 -16.59
CA LEU A 115 -5.10 -18.39 -18.02
C LEU A 115 -3.64 -18.71 -18.36
N PRO A 116 -3.25 -20.02 -18.41
CA PRO A 116 -1.85 -20.43 -18.63
C PRO A 116 -1.26 -19.97 -19.97
N THR A 117 -2.11 -19.67 -20.95
CA THR A 117 -1.73 -19.27 -22.32
C THR A 117 -1.88 -17.75 -22.57
N VAL A 118 -1.92 -16.95 -21.50
CA VAL A 118 -2.03 -15.49 -21.66
C VAL A 118 -0.75 -14.91 -22.30
N ASP A 119 -0.92 -14.14 -23.38
CA ASP A 119 0.19 -13.48 -24.10
C ASP A 119 0.38 -12.03 -23.68
N ILE A 120 -0.69 -11.35 -23.26
CA ILE A 120 -0.68 -9.92 -22.97
C ILE A 120 -1.37 -9.64 -21.64
N ILE A 121 -0.69 -8.95 -20.74
CA ILE A 121 -1.25 -8.46 -19.46
C ILE A 121 -1.18 -6.93 -19.45
N LEU A 122 -2.33 -6.27 -19.35
CA LEU A 122 -2.41 -4.81 -19.22
C LEU A 122 -2.39 -4.41 -17.76
N VAL A 123 -1.38 -3.64 -17.37
CA VAL A 123 -1.17 -3.20 -15.98
C VAL A 123 -1.15 -1.67 -15.92
N PRO A 124 -2.00 -1.02 -15.10
CA PRO A 124 -1.93 0.43 -14.91
C PRO A 124 -0.64 0.79 -14.16
N ILE A 125 0.01 1.87 -14.58
CA ILE A 125 1.25 2.37 -13.99
C ILE A 125 1.00 3.74 -13.35
N GLY A 126 1.22 3.83 -12.04
CA GLY A 126 1.38 5.07 -11.30
C GLY A 126 2.81 5.15 -10.77
N GLY A 127 3.04 4.92 -9.47
CA GLY A 127 4.39 4.84 -8.86
C GLY A 127 5.21 3.60 -9.23
N GLY A 128 4.67 2.68 -10.03
CA GLY A 128 5.41 1.55 -10.60
C GLY A 128 5.36 0.25 -9.78
N GLY A 129 5.07 0.27 -8.49
CA GLY A 129 5.14 -0.92 -7.64
C GLY A 129 4.23 -2.07 -8.06
N LEU A 130 3.02 -1.77 -8.57
CA LEU A 130 2.11 -2.79 -9.13
C LEU A 130 2.72 -3.41 -10.39
N ALA A 131 3.15 -2.58 -11.34
CA ALA A 131 3.72 -3.03 -12.60
C ALA A 131 5.01 -3.83 -12.37
N CYS A 132 5.88 -3.37 -11.46
CA CYS A 132 7.11 -4.06 -11.09
C CYS A 132 6.80 -5.47 -10.56
N GLY A 133 5.93 -5.62 -9.56
CA GLY A 133 5.60 -6.92 -8.99
C GLY A 133 4.95 -7.87 -9.99
N VAL A 134 3.97 -7.39 -10.77
CA VAL A 134 3.28 -8.22 -11.78
C VAL A 134 4.23 -8.64 -12.89
N SER A 135 5.00 -7.71 -13.48
CA SER A 135 5.87 -8.01 -14.61
C SER A 135 7.04 -8.92 -14.21
N THR A 136 7.63 -8.70 -13.03
CA THR A 136 8.72 -9.54 -12.53
C THR A 136 8.28 -10.99 -12.39
N LEU A 137 7.14 -11.22 -11.72
CA LEU A 137 6.66 -12.60 -11.58
C LEU A 137 6.18 -13.18 -12.91
N ALA A 138 5.50 -12.39 -13.76
CA ALA A 138 5.11 -12.85 -15.08
C ALA A 138 6.30 -13.34 -15.90
N LYS A 139 7.41 -12.59 -15.91
CA LYS A 139 8.64 -12.97 -16.61
C LYS A 139 9.35 -14.19 -16.02
N LEU A 140 9.20 -14.44 -14.72
CA LEU A 140 9.73 -15.65 -14.09
C LEU A 140 8.91 -16.90 -14.42
N LEU A 141 7.58 -16.74 -14.58
CA LEU A 141 6.67 -17.84 -14.88
C LEU A 141 6.60 -18.17 -16.39
N ASN A 142 6.73 -17.16 -17.23
CA ASN A 142 6.69 -17.27 -18.70
C ASN A 142 7.69 -16.28 -19.31
N PRO A 143 8.98 -16.69 -19.45
CA PRO A 143 10.10 -15.88 -19.96
C PRO A 143 9.90 -15.34 -21.37
#